data_b6b011c5f992652ed2bcee6c01332c1f
#
_entry.id   b6b011c5f992652ed2bcee6c01332c1f
#
_cell.length_a   1.000
_cell.length_b   1.000
_cell.length_c   1.000
_cell.angle_alpha   90.00
_cell.angle_beta   90.00
_cell.angle_gamma   90.00
#
_symmetry.space_group_name_H-M   'P 1'
#
loop_
_entity.id
_entity.type
_entity.pdbx_description
1 polymer ?
#
loop_
_entity_poly.entity_id
_entity_poly.type
_entity_poly.pdbx_seq_one_letter_code
_entity_poly.pdbx_strand_id
1 'polypeptide(L)'
;MAQPSSGRASGSGAELREIGAGLSALELVRQNFDDPRQEWRRLFAEVLGTFLLVLVGAGGGVVDAVSHGAVGRGASVTAPGLMVMAIILFMGAVSGAHLNPAVTLGFALRGDFPWRRVPGYVLAELLDQKALLGFLLERLEGLGACRGR
;
A
#
# COMPACT_ATOMS: atom_id res chain seq x y z
N MET A 1 -1.88 57.00 -29.98
CA MET A 1 -3.05 56.16 -29.59
C MET A 1 -2.58 54.71 -29.53
N ALA A 2 -2.31 54.20 -28.34
CA ALA A 2 -1.88 52.83 -28.16
C ALA A 2 -3.10 51.99 -27.72
N GLN A 3 -3.38 50.86 -28.40
CA GLN A 3 -4.44 49.93 -28.04
C GLN A 3 -3.96 49.06 -26.84
N PRO A 4 -4.82 48.78 -25.85
CA PRO A 4 -4.48 47.87 -24.78
C PRO A 4 -4.59 46.40 -25.26
N SER A 5 -3.55 45.62 -25.00
CA SER A 5 -3.44 44.18 -25.31
C SER A 5 -4.49 43.35 -24.56
N SER A 6 -5.42 42.72 -25.29
CA SER A 6 -6.46 41.81 -24.79
C SER A 6 -5.97 40.37 -24.58
N GLY A 7 -4.81 40.20 -23.97
CA GLY A 7 -4.12 38.88 -23.87
C GLY A 7 -4.25 38.11 -22.58
N ARG A 8 -5.01 38.56 -21.54
CA ARG A 8 -4.95 37.97 -20.21
C ARG A 8 -6.18 37.21 -19.69
N ALA A 9 -7.26 37.14 -20.46
CA ALA A 9 -8.51 36.55 -19.98
C ALA A 9 -8.72 35.04 -20.31
N SER A 10 -7.94 34.48 -21.24
CA SER A 10 -8.13 33.11 -21.72
C SER A 10 -7.52 32.02 -20.81
N GLY A 11 -6.42 32.33 -20.09
CA GLY A 11 -5.74 31.38 -19.22
C GLY A 11 -6.54 31.03 -17.96
N SER A 12 -7.18 32.02 -17.34
CA SER A 12 -7.92 31.84 -16.08
C SER A 12 -9.12 30.90 -16.18
N GLY A 13 -9.84 30.89 -17.30
CA GLY A 13 -11.02 30.03 -17.49
C GLY A 13 -10.67 28.55 -17.73
N ALA A 14 -9.56 28.28 -18.42
CA ALA A 14 -9.08 26.92 -18.64
C ALA A 14 -8.52 26.33 -17.33
N GLU A 15 -7.73 27.12 -16.61
CA GLU A 15 -7.13 26.74 -15.32
C GLU A 15 -8.20 26.43 -14.26
N LEU A 16 -9.26 27.24 -14.17
CA LEU A 16 -10.39 26.98 -13.28
C LEU A 16 -11.19 25.72 -13.67
N ARG A 17 -11.29 25.39 -14.96
CA ARG A 17 -11.92 24.16 -15.42
C ARG A 17 -11.10 22.92 -15.08
N GLU A 18 -9.78 22.97 -15.21
CA GLU A 18 -8.88 21.88 -14.84
C GLU A 18 -8.89 21.64 -13.34
N ILE A 19 -8.87 22.70 -12.53
CA ILE A 19 -9.01 22.60 -11.07
C ILE A 19 -10.38 22.01 -10.71
N GLY A 20 -11.45 22.46 -11.33
CA GLY A 20 -12.81 21.93 -11.10
C GLY A 20 -12.94 20.46 -11.50
N ALA A 21 -12.33 20.04 -12.60
CA ALA A 21 -12.31 18.64 -13.02
C ALA A 21 -11.49 17.76 -12.06
N GLY A 22 -10.35 18.27 -11.57
CA GLY A 22 -9.54 17.59 -10.55
C GLY A 22 -10.28 17.42 -9.23
N LEU A 23 -10.97 18.44 -8.75
CA LEU A 23 -11.78 18.38 -7.53
C LEU A 23 -12.95 17.39 -7.67
N SER A 24 -13.60 17.35 -8.84
CA SER A 24 -14.68 16.38 -9.13
C SER A 24 -14.17 14.95 -9.16
N ALA A 25 -12.97 14.71 -9.69
CA ALA A 25 -12.35 13.40 -9.70
C ALA A 25 -11.96 12.93 -8.28
N LEU A 26 -11.42 13.82 -7.46
CA LEU A 26 -11.10 13.54 -6.06
C LEU A 26 -12.36 13.22 -5.24
N GLU A 27 -13.44 13.97 -5.45
CA GLU A 27 -14.72 13.72 -4.78
C GLU A 27 -15.31 12.36 -5.17
N LEU A 28 -15.22 11.98 -6.44
CA LEU A 28 -15.65 10.67 -6.92
C LEU A 28 -14.83 9.52 -6.31
N VAL A 29 -13.50 9.69 -6.20
CA VAL A 29 -12.63 8.71 -5.53
C VAL A 29 -13.00 8.58 -4.05
N ARG A 30 -13.26 9.69 -3.37
CA ARG A 30 -13.70 9.70 -1.97
C ARG A 30 -15.05 9.01 -1.77
N GLN A 31 -16.04 9.29 -2.62
CA GLN A 31 -17.35 8.64 -2.57
C GLN A 31 -17.25 7.13 -2.79
N ASN A 32 -16.43 6.68 -3.73
CA ASN A 32 -16.17 5.26 -3.96
C ASN A 32 -15.46 4.61 -2.76
N PHE A 33 -14.54 5.34 -2.11
CA PHE A 33 -13.85 4.86 -0.92
C PHE A 33 -14.82 4.73 0.28
N ASP A 34 -15.85 5.56 0.38
CA ASP A 34 -16.82 5.51 1.48
C ASP A 34 -17.98 4.52 1.26
N ASP A 35 -18.13 3.92 0.06
CA ASP A 35 -19.19 2.97 -0.25
C ASP A 35 -19.01 1.65 0.57
N PRO A 36 -19.97 1.30 1.47
CA PRO A 36 -19.90 0.06 2.24
C PRO A 36 -19.89 -1.23 1.40
N ARG A 37 -20.44 -1.18 0.18
CA ARG A 37 -20.48 -2.33 -0.73
C ARG A 37 -19.09 -2.73 -1.24
N GLN A 38 -18.14 -1.83 -1.16
CA GLN A 38 -16.76 -2.06 -1.59
C GLN A 38 -15.84 -2.57 -0.46
N GLU A 39 -16.36 -2.78 0.75
CA GLU A 39 -15.56 -3.15 1.93
C GLU A 39 -14.74 -4.43 1.72
N TRP A 40 -15.34 -5.47 1.12
CA TRP A 40 -14.64 -6.71 0.83
C TRP A 40 -13.46 -6.53 -0.13
N ARG A 41 -13.58 -5.62 -1.11
CA ARG A 41 -12.49 -5.31 -2.05
C ARG A 41 -11.34 -4.61 -1.36
N ARG A 42 -11.64 -3.74 -0.39
CA ARG A 42 -10.63 -3.06 0.42
C ARG A 42 -9.88 -4.04 1.30
N LEU A 43 -10.61 -4.88 2.03
CA LEU A 43 -10.01 -5.91 2.88
C LEU A 43 -9.17 -6.90 2.06
N PHE A 44 -9.65 -7.32 0.90
CA PHE A 44 -8.89 -8.16 -0.01
C PHE A 44 -7.60 -7.47 -0.49
N ALA A 45 -7.67 -6.17 -0.83
CA ALA A 45 -6.49 -5.41 -1.23
C ALA A 45 -5.48 -5.27 -0.08
N GLU A 46 -5.93 -5.07 1.17
CA GLU A 46 -5.04 -5.05 2.34
C GLU A 46 -4.39 -6.42 2.59
N VAL A 47 -5.15 -7.52 2.54
CA VAL A 47 -4.60 -8.88 2.63
C VAL A 47 -3.56 -9.12 1.54
N LEU A 48 -3.92 -8.89 0.28
CA LEU A 48 -3.01 -9.14 -0.84
C LEU A 48 -1.76 -8.25 -0.78
N GLY A 49 -1.94 -6.97 -0.43
CA GLY A 49 -0.82 -6.03 -0.29
C GLY A 49 0.12 -6.41 0.85
N THR A 50 -0.42 -6.75 2.02
CA THR A 50 0.36 -7.21 3.17
C THR A 50 1.07 -8.53 2.86
N PHE A 51 0.40 -9.47 2.19
CA PHE A 51 1.01 -10.71 1.72
C PHE A 51 2.23 -10.46 0.82
N LEU A 52 2.08 -9.62 -0.20
CA LEU A 52 3.17 -9.29 -1.12
C LEU A 52 4.33 -8.61 -0.41
N LEU A 53 4.04 -7.70 0.53
CA LEU A 53 5.05 -7.01 1.32
C LEU A 53 5.85 -7.99 2.18
N VAL A 54 5.16 -8.88 2.92
CA VAL A 54 5.82 -9.89 3.78
C VAL A 54 6.56 -10.92 2.94
N LEU A 55 5.99 -11.35 1.81
CA LEU A 55 6.64 -12.29 0.89
C LEU A 55 7.98 -11.75 0.39
N VAL A 56 8.05 -10.50 -0.01
CA VAL A 56 9.30 -9.88 -0.50
C VAL A 56 10.24 -9.55 0.65
N GLY A 57 9.74 -9.02 1.77
CA GLY A 57 10.56 -8.64 2.92
C GLY A 57 11.15 -9.85 3.65
N ALA A 58 10.30 -10.72 4.19
CA ALA A 58 10.73 -11.90 4.91
C ALA A 58 11.26 -13.00 3.97
N GLY A 59 10.61 -13.20 2.82
CA GLY A 59 11.06 -14.16 1.80
C GLY A 59 12.44 -13.84 1.26
N GLY A 60 12.73 -12.56 1.01
CA GLY A 60 14.07 -12.10 0.64
C GLY A 60 15.14 -12.45 1.69
N GLY A 61 14.81 -12.29 2.98
CA GLY A 61 15.68 -12.71 4.08
C GLY A 61 15.92 -14.22 4.13
N VAL A 62 14.89 -15.04 3.88
CA VAL A 62 15.01 -16.50 3.77
C VAL A 62 15.94 -16.89 2.63
N VAL A 63 15.75 -16.30 1.44
CA VAL A 63 16.59 -16.57 0.28
C VAL A 63 18.05 -16.16 0.55
N ASP A 64 18.29 -15.02 1.17
CA ASP A 64 19.63 -14.56 1.53
C ASP A 64 20.31 -15.53 2.50
N ALA A 65 19.59 -16.01 3.51
CA ALA A 65 20.10 -16.97 4.48
C ALA A 65 20.48 -18.32 3.84
N VAL A 66 19.65 -18.87 2.94
CA VAL A 66 19.92 -20.18 2.29
C VAL A 66 20.93 -20.10 1.16
N SER A 67 21.08 -18.94 0.53
CA SER A 67 22.03 -18.68 -0.56
C SER A 67 23.37 -18.12 -0.07
N HIS A 68 23.60 -18.10 1.25
CA HIS A 68 24.83 -17.58 1.87
C HIS A 68 25.15 -16.12 1.52
N GLY A 69 24.14 -15.28 1.52
CA GLY A 69 24.30 -13.85 1.29
C GLY A 69 24.28 -13.44 -0.20
N ALA A 70 23.82 -14.31 -1.10
CA ALA A 70 23.76 -13.99 -2.54
C ALA A 70 22.81 -12.83 -2.88
N VAL A 71 21.78 -12.59 -2.06
CA VAL A 71 20.85 -11.45 -2.25
C VAL A 71 21.51 -10.13 -1.89
N GLY A 72 22.30 -10.14 -0.82
CA GLY A 72 22.99 -8.97 -0.31
C GLY A 72 22.09 -7.94 0.35
N ARG A 73 22.68 -7.14 1.25
CA ARG A 73 21.95 -6.17 2.07
C ARG A 73 21.21 -5.10 1.24
N GLY A 74 21.82 -4.64 0.15
CA GLY A 74 21.19 -3.62 -0.70
C GLY A 74 19.86 -4.07 -1.29
N ALA A 75 19.83 -5.27 -1.88
CA ALA A 75 18.59 -5.83 -2.43
C ALA A 75 17.56 -6.14 -1.35
N SER A 76 17.99 -6.68 -0.21
CA SER A 76 17.11 -7.04 0.91
C SER A 76 16.34 -5.84 1.50
N VAL A 77 16.90 -4.63 1.46
CA VAL A 77 16.22 -3.42 1.97
C VAL A 77 15.48 -2.65 0.87
N THR A 78 15.96 -2.72 -0.37
CA THR A 78 15.36 -1.97 -1.49
C THR A 78 14.11 -2.65 -2.03
N ALA A 79 14.10 -3.99 -2.13
CA ALA A 79 12.99 -4.73 -2.70
C ALA A 79 11.67 -4.55 -1.93
N PRO A 80 11.61 -4.62 -0.59
CA PRO A 80 10.38 -4.30 0.15
C PRO A 80 9.91 -2.85 -0.06
N GLY A 81 10.81 -1.89 -0.12
CA GLY A 81 10.46 -0.49 -0.39
C GLY A 81 9.83 -0.30 -1.77
N LEU A 82 10.38 -0.93 -2.80
CA LEU A 82 9.81 -0.92 -4.15
C LEU A 82 8.46 -1.64 -4.19
N MET A 83 8.32 -2.75 -3.44
CA MET A 83 7.04 -3.46 -3.33
C MET A 83 5.96 -2.60 -2.69
N VAL A 84 6.24 -1.90 -1.59
CA VAL A 84 5.29 -0.93 -0.98
C VAL A 84 4.89 0.14 -1.99
N MET A 85 5.83 0.72 -2.71
CA MET A 85 5.54 1.72 -3.73
C MET A 85 4.62 1.16 -4.83
N ALA A 86 4.91 -0.05 -5.32
CA ALA A 86 4.08 -0.72 -6.32
C ALA A 86 2.65 -0.98 -5.80
N ILE A 87 2.51 -1.46 -4.55
CA ILE A 87 1.21 -1.70 -3.93
C ILE A 87 0.41 -0.39 -3.79
N ILE A 88 1.05 0.69 -3.36
CA ILE A 88 0.40 2.00 -3.25
C ILE A 88 -0.12 2.47 -4.61
N LEU A 89 0.69 2.36 -5.66
CA LEU A 89 0.31 2.75 -7.01
C LEU A 89 -0.83 1.89 -7.58
N PHE A 90 -0.85 0.60 -7.27
CA PHE A 90 -1.82 -0.35 -7.80
C PHE A 90 -3.12 -0.43 -6.97
N MET A 91 -3.03 -0.42 -5.63
CA MET A 91 -4.15 -0.65 -4.73
C MET A 91 -4.49 0.54 -3.83
N GLY A 92 -3.67 1.57 -3.77
CA GLY A 92 -3.85 2.71 -2.87
C GLY A 92 -5.20 3.40 -3.04
N ALA A 93 -5.69 3.54 -4.28
CA ALA A 93 -7.01 4.11 -4.56
C ALA A 93 -8.18 3.19 -4.11
N VAL A 94 -7.92 1.89 -3.91
CA VAL A 94 -8.95 0.91 -3.51
C VAL A 94 -9.09 0.84 -1.99
N SER A 95 -7.98 0.65 -1.27
CA SER A 95 -7.99 0.40 0.19
C SER A 95 -7.30 1.48 1.02
N GLY A 96 -6.46 2.29 0.42
CA GLY A 96 -5.54 3.20 1.09
C GLY A 96 -4.14 2.60 1.25
N ALA A 97 -3.97 1.30 0.98
CA ALA A 97 -2.71 0.56 1.09
C ALA A 97 -2.01 0.78 2.44
N HIS A 98 -2.72 0.55 3.53
CA HIS A 98 -2.19 0.71 4.88
C HIS A 98 -1.14 -0.36 5.20
N LEU A 99 -1.43 -1.64 4.87
CA LEU A 99 -0.50 -2.78 4.94
C LEU A 99 0.08 -3.06 6.34
N ASN A 100 -0.34 -2.28 7.34
CA ASN A 100 0.22 -2.35 8.69
C ASN A 100 -0.78 -1.78 9.72
N PRO A 101 -1.07 -2.51 10.81
CA PRO A 101 -1.98 -2.07 11.87
C PRO A 101 -1.62 -0.70 12.48
N ALA A 102 -0.33 -0.39 12.60
CA ALA A 102 0.11 0.91 13.13
C ALA A 102 -0.23 2.05 12.17
N VAL A 103 -0.17 1.83 10.86
CA VAL A 103 -0.56 2.81 9.83
C VAL A 103 -2.07 3.02 9.86
N THR A 104 -2.86 1.93 9.92
CA THR A 104 -4.32 1.98 10.06
C THR A 104 -4.75 2.79 11.28
N LEU A 105 -4.13 2.52 12.44
CA LEU A 105 -4.37 3.27 13.68
C LEU A 105 -3.95 4.73 13.54
N GLY A 106 -2.80 5.02 12.93
CA GLY A 106 -2.32 6.37 12.70
C GLY A 106 -3.30 7.22 11.88
N PHE A 107 -3.82 6.68 10.79
CA PHE A 107 -4.85 7.37 9.97
C PHE A 107 -6.17 7.54 10.73
N ALA A 108 -6.59 6.56 11.54
CA ALA A 108 -7.79 6.67 12.35
C ALA A 108 -7.66 7.73 13.45
N LEU A 109 -6.51 7.80 14.13
CA LEU A 109 -6.22 8.82 15.15
C LEU A 109 -6.17 10.24 14.54
N ARG A 110 -5.70 10.37 13.31
CA ARG A 110 -5.67 11.62 12.58
C ARG A 110 -7.05 12.05 12.04
N GLY A 111 -8.04 11.15 12.07
CA GLY A 111 -9.39 11.40 11.57
C GLY A 111 -9.56 11.17 10.06
N ASP A 112 -8.54 10.66 9.36
CA ASP A 112 -8.57 10.40 7.92
C ASP A 112 -9.13 9.01 7.58
N PHE A 113 -9.32 8.15 8.59
CA PHE A 113 -9.86 6.80 8.41
C PHE A 113 -10.95 6.50 9.46
N PRO A 114 -12.12 5.95 9.06
CA PRO A 114 -13.23 5.73 9.97
C PRO A 114 -12.96 4.58 10.95
N TRP A 115 -13.11 4.82 12.24
CA TRP A 115 -12.88 3.84 13.32
C TRP A 115 -13.64 2.52 13.15
N ARG A 116 -14.83 2.56 12.54
CA ARG A 116 -15.63 1.35 12.25
C ARG A 116 -14.92 0.33 11.37
N ARG A 117 -13.97 0.75 10.53
CA ARG A 117 -13.21 -0.11 9.61
C ARG A 117 -11.90 -0.60 10.21
N VAL A 118 -11.40 0.05 11.25
CA VAL A 118 -10.13 -0.29 11.90
C VAL A 118 -10.04 -1.77 12.29
N PRO A 119 -11.06 -2.39 12.95
CA PRO A 119 -10.97 -3.79 13.31
C PRO A 119 -10.80 -4.74 12.13
N GLY A 120 -11.51 -4.49 11.02
CA GLY A 120 -11.41 -5.31 9.80
C GLY A 120 -10.03 -5.22 9.15
N TYR A 121 -9.48 -4.02 9.04
CA TYR A 121 -8.14 -3.79 8.48
C TYR A 121 -7.06 -4.42 9.35
N VAL A 122 -7.07 -4.14 10.64
CA VAL A 122 -6.10 -4.73 11.58
C VAL A 122 -6.15 -6.25 11.56
N LEU A 123 -7.34 -6.85 11.48
CA LEU A 123 -7.47 -8.30 11.39
C LEU A 123 -6.90 -8.84 10.07
N ALA A 124 -7.20 -8.21 8.94
CA ALA A 124 -6.68 -8.59 7.63
C ALA A 124 -5.14 -8.56 7.60
N GLU A 125 -4.56 -7.48 8.09
CA GLU A 125 -3.12 -7.25 8.13
C GLU A 125 -2.39 -8.23 9.07
N LEU A 126 -2.95 -8.50 10.28
CA LEU A 126 -2.33 -9.40 11.26
C LEU A 126 -2.43 -10.87 10.88
N LEU A 127 -3.57 -11.32 10.33
CA LEU A 127 -3.75 -12.71 9.93
C LEU A 127 -2.77 -13.10 8.85
N ASP A 128 -2.59 -12.23 7.87
CA ASP A 128 -1.71 -12.48 6.74
C ASP A 128 -0.23 -12.47 7.16
N GLN A 129 0.19 -11.49 7.95
CA GLN A 129 1.55 -11.41 8.49
C GLN A 129 1.92 -12.66 9.29
N LYS A 130 1.03 -13.14 10.17
CA LYS A 130 1.29 -14.33 10.99
C LYS A 130 1.33 -15.60 10.17
N ALA A 131 0.38 -15.79 9.26
CA ALA A 131 0.30 -16.99 8.43
C ALA A 131 1.54 -17.14 7.55
N LEU A 132 1.93 -16.08 6.85
CA LEU A 132 3.07 -16.12 5.95
C LEU A 132 4.41 -16.20 6.71
N LEU A 133 4.57 -15.43 7.78
CA LEU A 133 5.78 -15.47 8.60
C LEU A 133 5.97 -16.85 9.24
N GLY A 134 4.91 -17.46 9.78
CA GLY A 134 4.93 -18.81 10.31
C GLY A 134 5.37 -19.82 9.26
N PHE A 135 4.79 -19.80 8.08
CA PHE A 135 5.18 -20.66 6.97
C PHE A 135 6.65 -20.49 6.57
N LEU A 136 7.15 -19.27 6.50
CA LEU A 136 8.56 -18.99 6.15
C LEU A 136 9.53 -19.49 7.23
N LEU A 137 9.19 -19.33 8.51
CA LEU A 137 10.00 -19.82 9.63
C LEU A 137 10.08 -21.36 9.64
N GLU A 138 8.95 -22.05 9.46
CA GLU A 138 8.93 -23.52 9.33
C GLU A 138 9.82 -24.02 8.19
N ARG A 139 9.83 -23.31 7.07
CA ARG A 139 10.71 -23.66 5.95
C ARG A 139 12.19 -23.46 6.27
N LEU A 140 12.56 -22.42 6.99
CA LEU A 140 13.93 -22.20 7.45
C LEU A 140 14.39 -23.31 8.40
N GLU A 141 13.56 -23.68 9.37
CA GLU A 141 13.87 -24.76 10.31
C GLU A 141 14.05 -26.11 9.60
N GLY A 142 13.16 -26.43 8.63
CA GLY A 142 13.27 -27.62 7.82
C GLY A 142 14.57 -27.70 7.00
N LEU A 143 15.00 -26.58 6.45
CA LEU A 143 16.27 -26.48 5.70
C LEU A 143 17.49 -26.59 6.62
N GLY A 144 17.41 -26.04 7.84
CA GLY A 144 18.44 -26.18 8.86
C GLY A 144 18.61 -27.63 9.36
N ALA A 145 17.51 -28.34 9.56
CA ALA A 145 17.50 -29.74 10.00
C ALA A 145 18.11 -30.71 8.94
N CYS A 146 17.94 -30.43 7.64
CA CYS A 146 18.56 -31.21 6.56
C CYS A 146 20.09 -31.02 6.46
N ARG A 147 20.63 -29.96 7.05
CA ARG A 147 22.06 -29.61 6.96
C ARG A 147 22.90 -30.20 8.10
N GLY A 148 22.26 -30.68 9.17
CA GLY A 148 22.89 -31.27 10.35
C GLY A 148 23.06 -32.79 10.28
N ARG A 149 22.79 -33.41 9.14
CA ARG A 149 23.07 -34.81 8.84
C ARG A 149 24.04 -34.88 7.68
#